data_66ea361b8184dbb7226517a7e62748c9
#
_entry.id   66ea361b8184dbb7226517a7e62748c9
#
_cell.length_a   1.000
_cell.length_b   1.000
_cell.length_c   1.000
_cell.angle_alpha   90.00
_cell.angle_beta   90.00
_cell.angle_gamma   90.00
#
_symmetry.space_group_name_H-M   'P 1'
#
loop_
_entity.id
_entity.type
_entity.pdbx_description
1 polymer ?
#
loop_
_entity_poly.entity_id
_entity_poly.type
_entity_poly.pdbx_seq_one_letter_code
_entity_poly.pdbx_strand_id
1 'polypeptide(L)'
;MGPRSRSFAGVVVALVLVAGCARPVAGLWPPAPGVSTRGIAVSVDSWHAMIAFPLSTRDESTAEASLRARFEEWGYAERGWYLEGRQGLSGVLRAMLWPSPGIVEVVLADRLWAERTPDPPAETVRFEITEVGHSRLRGHLRSTLAAAEPMAVEGASRFYAARADYHLFHTCHQYAALALREAGLPLSPELAFSRGSLLAQLRRASRMQAIPSGSR
;
A
#
# COMPACT_ATOMS: atom_id res chain seq x y z
N MET A 1 -34.71 -35.24 4.54
CA MET A 1 -34.13 -33.90 4.26
C MET A 1 -33.33 -33.49 5.49
N GLY A 2 -32.04 -33.50 5.41
CA GLY A 2 -31.11 -33.45 6.56
C GLY A 2 -30.61 -32.04 6.89
N PRO A 3 -30.23 -31.80 8.16
CA PRO A 3 -29.86 -30.48 8.70
C PRO A 3 -28.40 -30.06 8.42
N ARG A 4 -27.80 -30.49 7.28
CA ARG A 4 -26.36 -30.27 7.00
C ARG A 4 -26.01 -28.95 6.36
N SER A 5 -26.95 -28.17 5.80
CA SER A 5 -26.63 -26.94 5.05
C SER A 5 -26.43 -25.70 5.95
N ARG A 6 -27.03 -25.67 7.13
CA ARG A 6 -26.91 -24.52 8.06
C ARG A 6 -25.55 -24.42 8.75
N SER A 7 -24.88 -25.54 8.98
CA SER A 7 -23.57 -25.54 9.64
C SER A 7 -22.43 -25.02 8.75
N PHE A 8 -22.50 -25.24 7.44
CA PHE A 8 -21.46 -24.77 6.50
C PHE A 8 -21.47 -23.24 6.35
N ALA A 9 -22.66 -22.62 6.28
CA ALA A 9 -22.78 -21.15 6.21
C ALA A 9 -22.26 -20.48 7.47
N GLY A 10 -22.53 -21.06 8.65
CA GLY A 10 -22.03 -20.54 9.93
C GLY A 10 -20.51 -20.61 10.07
N VAL A 11 -19.88 -21.69 9.57
CA VAL A 11 -18.41 -21.85 9.62
C VAL A 11 -17.73 -20.90 8.65
N VAL A 12 -18.27 -20.68 7.45
CA VAL A 12 -17.72 -19.72 6.47
C VAL A 12 -17.83 -18.28 7.00
N VAL A 13 -18.96 -17.90 7.58
CA VAL A 13 -19.13 -16.56 8.20
C VAL A 13 -18.20 -16.37 9.40
N ALA A 14 -18.01 -17.39 10.26
CA ALA A 14 -17.07 -17.33 11.39
C ALA A 14 -15.62 -17.20 10.91
N LEU A 15 -15.20 -17.92 9.88
CA LEU A 15 -13.86 -17.83 9.28
C LEU A 15 -13.60 -16.45 8.68
N VAL A 16 -14.58 -15.83 8.01
CA VAL A 16 -14.46 -14.47 7.47
C VAL A 16 -14.35 -13.44 8.61
N LEU A 17 -15.08 -13.61 9.69
CA LEU A 17 -15.01 -12.71 10.86
C LEU A 17 -13.67 -12.83 11.60
N VAL A 18 -13.06 -14.01 11.67
CA VAL A 18 -11.75 -14.21 12.30
C VAL A 18 -10.62 -13.68 11.42
N ALA A 19 -10.70 -13.83 10.10
CA ALA A 19 -9.73 -13.26 9.17
C ALA A 19 -9.76 -11.72 9.14
N GLY A 20 -10.92 -11.11 9.45
CA GLY A 20 -11.10 -9.64 9.48
C GLY A 20 -10.41 -8.91 10.63
N CYS A 21 -9.82 -9.63 11.61
CA CYS A 21 -9.16 -9.04 12.78
C CYS A 21 -7.65 -9.17 12.73
N ALA A 22 -7.00 -8.61 11.70
CA ALA A 22 -5.55 -8.47 11.73
C ALA A 22 -5.14 -7.74 13.02
N ARG A 23 -4.12 -8.28 13.69
CA ARG A 23 -3.58 -7.71 14.94
C ARG A 23 -2.30 -6.93 14.63
N PRO A 24 -2.03 -5.85 15.38
CA PRO A 24 -0.74 -5.18 15.30
C PRO A 24 0.38 -6.12 15.73
N VAL A 25 1.56 -5.95 15.13
CA VAL A 25 2.75 -6.70 15.54
C VAL A 25 3.37 -6.00 16.74
N ALA A 26 3.40 -6.69 17.88
CA ALA A 26 3.98 -6.16 19.11
C ALA A 26 5.45 -5.72 18.89
N GLY A 27 5.80 -4.55 19.42
CA GLY A 27 7.12 -3.94 19.24
C GLY A 27 7.32 -3.21 17.91
N LEU A 28 6.43 -3.40 16.92
CA LEU A 28 6.46 -2.66 15.66
C LEU A 28 5.36 -1.60 15.59
N TRP A 29 4.15 -1.95 16.07
CA TRP A 29 2.97 -1.10 15.93
C TRP A 29 1.98 -1.30 17.10
N PRO A 30 1.32 -0.25 17.63
CA PRO A 30 1.76 1.14 17.49
C PRO A 30 3.10 1.38 18.18
N PRO A 31 3.87 2.43 17.79
CA PRO A 31 5.10 2.77 18.49
C PRO A 31 4.83 3.04 19.96
N ALA A 32 5.69 2.52 20.84
CA ALA A 32 5.63 2.84 22.26
C ALA A 32 6.11 4.28 22.51
N PRO A 33 5.65 4.96 23.58
CA PRO A 33 6.15 6.27 23.94
C PRO A 33 7.67 6.30 24.07
N GLY A 34 8.32 7.32 23.49
CA GLY A 34 9.77 7.49 23.54
C GLY A 34 10.58 6.66 22.54
N VAL A 35 9.94 5.79 21.76
CA VAL A 35 10.60 5.06 20.66
C VAL A 35 10.75 5.99 19.46
N SER A 36 11.93 5.96 18.81
CA SER A 36 12.16 6.69 17.56
C SER A 36 11.23 6.22 16.45
N THR A 37 10.62 7.17 15.75
CA THR A 37 9.64 6.91 14.69
C THR A 37 9.99 7.62 13.40
N ARG A 38 9.39 7.11 12.32
CA ARG A 38 9.37 7.74 11.00
C ARG A 38 7.92 7.89 10.52
N GLY A 39 7.62 9.10 10.03
CA GLY A 39 6.34 9.35 9.37
C GLY A 39 6.26 8.69 8.01
N ILE A 40 5.09 8.15 7.67
CA ILE A 40 4.73 7.74 6.32
C ILE A 40 3.34 8.25 5.99
N ALA A 41 3.01 8.37 4.70
CA ALA A 41 1.67 8.70 4.24
C ALA A 41 1.18 7.65 3.24
N VAL A 42 -0.10 7.35 3.26
CA VAL A 42 -0.75 6.42 2.32
C VAL A 42 -1.87 7.17 1.63
N SER A 43 -1.74 7.40 0.33
CA SER A 43 -2.76 8.00 -0.52
C SER A 43 -3.54 6.92 -1.23
N VAL A 44 -4.87 6.98 -1.20
CA VAL A 44 -5.76 5.94 -1.76
C VAL A 44 -6.92 6.59 -2.51
N ASP A 45 -7.13 6.19 -3.76
CA ASP A 45 -8.34 6.47 -4.53
C ASP A 45 -9.05 5.19 -4.99
N SER A 46 -9.97 5.30 -5.95
CA SER A 46 -10.74 4.18 -6.48
C SER A 46 -9.89 3.21 -7.31
N TRP A 47 -8.79 3.67 -7.87
CA TRP A 47 -7.99 2.95 -8.85
C TRP A 47 -6.57 2.69 -8.41
N HIS A 48 -6.07 3.45 -7.41
CA HIS A 48 -4.66 3.40 -7.04
C HIS A 48 -4.42 3.61 -5.55
N ALA A 49 -3.24 3.16 -5.09
CA ALA A 49 -2.73 3.42 -3.75
C ALA A 49 -1.21 3.64 -3.81
N MET A 50 -0.75 4.71 -3.13
CA MET A 50 0.67 5.07 -3.02
C MET A 50 1.10 5.13 -1.56
N ILE A 51 2.31 4.64 -1.27
CA ILE A 51 2.97 4.78 0.03
C ILE A 51 4.07 5.80 -0.11
N ALA A 52 4.00 6.88 0.66
CA ALA A 52 4.94 7.99 0.62
C ALA A 52 5.86 8.00 1.85
N PHE A 53 7.13 8.21 1.61
CA PHE A 53 8.18 8.42 2.60
C PHE A 53 8.66 9.86 2.51
N PRO A 54 8.51 10.67 3.58
CA PRO A 54 9.11 11.99 3.62
C PRO A 54 10.63 11.90 3.46
N LEU A 55 11.19 12.69 2.58
CA LEU A 55 12.64 12.84 2.41
C LEU A 55 13.17 13.88 3.41
N SER A 56 14.25 13.53 4.10
CA SER A 56 14.97 14.52 4.87
C SER A 56 15.83 15.36 3.92
N THR A 57 15.99 16.65 4.19
CA THR A 57 16.84 17.56 3.42
C THR A 57 18.33 17.16 3.42
N ARG A 58 18.71 16.08 4.10
CA ARG A 58 20.06 15.52 4.16
C ARG A 58 20.32 14.39 3.15
N ASP A 59 19.27 13.83 2.53
CA ASP A 59 19.45 12.83 1.48
C ASP A 59 19.70 13.54 0.14
N GLU A 60 20.78 14.32 0.08
CA GLU A 60 21.27 15.01 -1.12
C GLU A 60 21.84 14.00 -2.12
N SER A 61 21.00 13.32 -2.87
CA SER A 61 21.36 12.55 -4.06
C SER A 61 21.08 13.38 -5.30
N THR A 62 22.08 13.94 -5.83
CA THR A 62 22.53 14.42 -7.14
C THR A 62 21.57 14.37 -8.33
N ALA A 63 20.48 15.13 -8.35
CA ALA A 63 19.87 15.65 -9.58
C ALA A 63 18.96 16.83 -9.21
N GLU A 64 18.84 17.83 -10.07
CA GLU A 64 18.08 19.05 -9.82
C GLU A 64 16.59 18.82 -9.48
N ALA A 65 16.01 17.73 -9.99
CA ALA A 65 14.67 17.24 -9.61
C ALA A 65 14.61 16.68 -8.19
N SER A 66 15.69 16.06 -7.69
CA SER A 66 15.80 15.53 -6.33
C SER A 66 15.90 16.65 -5.28
N LEU A 67 16.43 17.82 -5.63
CA LEU A 67 16.58 18.96 -4.72
C LEU A 67 15.24 19.59 -4.28
N ARG A 68 14.16 19.36 -5.01
CA ARG A 68 12.81 19.84 -4.69
C ARG A 68 11.88 18.76 -4.16
N ALA A 69 12.27 17.48 -4.29
CA ALA A 69 11.45 16.37 -3.86
C ALA A 69 11.35 16.34 -2.32
N ARG A 70 10.13 16.22 -1.83
CA ARG A 70 9.81 16.11 -0.40
C ARG A 70 9.37 14.70 -0.02
N PHE A 71 9.01 13.90 -1.01
CA PHE A 71 8.50 12.54 -0.83
C PHE A 71 9.10 11.61 -1.88
N GLU A 72 9.41 10.38 -1.44
CA GLU A 72 9.57 9.22 -2.30
C GLU A 72 8.31 8.38 -2.18
N GLU A 73 7.60 8.15 -3.27
CA GLU A 73 6.33 7.43 -3.27
C GLU A 73 6.44 6.13 -4.06
N TRP A 74 5.79 5.08 -3.56
CA TRP A 74 5.78 3.74 -4.11
C TRP A 74 4.35 3.31 -4.42
N GLY A 75 4.10 2.87 -5.65
CA GLY A 75 2.83 2.34 -6.12
C GLY A 75 3.00 1.06 -6.91
N TYR A 76 1.91 0.33 -7.11
CA TYR A 76 1.88 -0.92 -7.87
C TYR A 76 0.71 -0.87 -8.86
N ALA A 77 0.97 -1.25 -10.12
CA ALA A 77 -0.02 -1.18 -11.17
C ALA A 77 0.10 -2.34 -12.17
N GLU A 78 -0.91 -2.52 -13.02
CA GLU A 78 -0.87 -3.40 -14.19
C GLU A 78 -0.15 -2.68 -15.33
N ARG A 79 0.85 -3.36 -15.93
CA ARG A 79 1.74 -2.75 -16.92
C ARG A 79 1.00 -2.28 -18.19
N GLY A 80 0.12 -3.12 -18.72
CA GLY A 80 -0.59 -2.81 -19.96
C GLY A 80 -1.52 -1.60 -19.81
N TRP A 81 -2.19 -1.48 -18.66
CA TRP A 81 -3.04 -0.34 -18.35
C TRP A 81 -2.23 0.94 -18.15
N TYR A 82 -1.15 0.86 -17.38
CA TYR A 82 -0.46 2.04 -16.87
C TYR A 82 0.58 2.58 -17.86
N LEU A 83 1.37 1.72 -18.50
CA LEU A 83 2.44 2.12 -19.43
C LEU A 83 2.08 1.93 -20.91
N GLU A 84 1.22 0.96 -21.24
CA GLU A 84 0.97 0.60 -22.64
C GLU A 84 -0.36 1.18 -23.16
N GLY A 85 -1.05 2.00 -22.37
CA GLY A 85 -2.29 2.69 -22.75
C GLY A 85 -3.48 1.75 -23.03
N ARG A 86 -3.44 0.51 -22.55
CA ARG A 86 -4.52 -0.48 -22.72
C ARG A 86 -5.67 -0.20 -21.76
N GLN A 87 -6.24 1.00 -21.87
CA GLN A 87 -7.30 1.48 -21.02
C GLN A 87 -8.69 1.08 -21.53
N GLY A 88 -9.74 1.35 -20.71
CA GLY A 88 -11.11 1.02 -21.03
C GLY A 88 -11.61 -0.26 -20.36
N LEU A 89 -12.90 -0.58 -20.57
CA LEU A 89 -13.56 -1.68 -19.87
C LEU A 89 -12.89 -3.05 -20.12
N SER A 90 -12.43 -3.31 -21.34
CA SER A 90 -11.72 -4.55 -21.69
C SER A 90 -10.36 -4.66 -20.99
N GLY A 91 -9.65 -3.53 -20.82
CA GLY A 91 -8.39 -3.47 -20.06
C GLY A 91 -8.60 -3.78 -18.59
N VAL A 92 -9.64 -3.20 -17.96
CA VAL A 92 -10.03 -3.48 -16.57
C VAL A 92 -10.35 -4.96 -16.39
N LEU A 93 -11.24 -5.52 -17.21
CA LEU A 93 -11.63 -6.94 -17.12
C LEU A 93 -10.43 -7.87 -17.27
N ARG A 94 -9.55 -7.57 -18.23
CA ARG A 94 -8.33 -8.35 -18.42
C ARG A 94 -7.41 -8.27 -17.20
N ALA A 95 -7.12 -7.07 -16.69
CA ALA A 95 -6.25 -6.86 -15.54
C ALA A 95 -6.78 -7.55 -14.26
N MET A 96 -8.11 -7.65 -14.13
CA MET A 96 -8.73 -8.26 -12.95
C MET A 96 -8.82 -9.77 -13.06
N LEU A 97 -9.17 -10.32 -14.25
CA LEU A 97 -9.51 -11.73 -14.41
C LEU A 97 -8.34 -12.58 -14.93
N TRP A 98 -7.31 -11.97 -15.50
CA TRP A 98 -6.16 -12.68 -16.06
C TRP A 98 -4.87 -12.14 -15.44
N PRO A 99 -4.00 -13.00 -14.88
CA PRO A 99 -2.69 -12.56 -14.42
C PRO A 99 -1.93 -11.86 -15.54
N SER A 100 -1.48 -10.64 -15.28
CA SER A 100 -0.74 -9.80 -16.23
C SER A 100 0.47 -9.17 -15.55
N PRO A 101 1.52 -8.80 -16.31
CA PRO A 101 2.73 -8.25 -15.73
C PRO A 101 2.45 -7.03 -14.85
N GLY A 102 2.88 -7.10 -13.59
CA GLY A 102 2.85 -5.97 -12.67
C GLY A 102 4.05 -5.04 -12.86
N ILE A 103 3.86 -3.79 -12.50
CA ILE A 103 4.93 -2.79 -12.38
C ILE A 103 4.89 -2.13 -11.01
N VAL A 104 6.06 -1.71 -10.54
CA VAL A 104 6.20 -0.85 -9.37
C VAL A 104 6.65 0.52 -9.84
N GLU A 105 5.88 1.56 -9.51
CA GLU A 105 6.27 2.94 -9.70
C GLU A 105 6.99 3.45 -8.46
N VAL A 106 8.14 4.11 -8.67
CA VAL A 106 8.84 4.90 -7.64
C VAL A 106 8.98 6.31 -8.17
N VAL A 107 8.37 7.27 -7.48
CA VAL A 107 8.38 8.68 -7.89
C VAL A 107 8.95 9.57 -6.79
N LEU A 108 9.77 10.55 -7.19
CA LEU A 108 10.25 11.63 -6.34
C LEU A 108 9.37 12.86 -6.59
N ALA A 109 8.64 13.34 -5.57
CA ALA A 109 7.66 14.40 -5.72
C ALA A 109 7.75 15.46 -4.61
N ASP A 110 7.38 16.69 -4.93
CA ASP A 110 7.29 17.82 -4.00
C ASP A 110 6.01 17.80 -3.17
N ARG A 111 4.97 17.11 -3.65
CA ARG A 111 3.66 16.94 -3.00
C ARG A 111 3.21 15.48 -3.07
N LEU A 112 2.35 15.08 -2.14
CA LEU A 112 1.76 13.74 -2.13
C LEU A 112 0.95 13.48 -3.40
N TRP A 113 0.91 12.22 -3.83
CA TRP A 113 0.15 11.79 -4.99
C TRP A 113 -1.32 12.24 -4.93
N ALA A 114 -1.97 12.14 -3.79
CA ALA A 114 -3.34 12.62 -3.58
C ALA A 114 -3.51 14.14 -3.87
N GLU A 115 -2.46 14.93 -3.69
CA GLU A 115 -2.47 16.37 -3.95
C GLU A 115 -2.18 16.70 -5.42
N ARG A 116 -1.49 15.78 -6.12
CA ARG A 116 -1.15 15.89 -7.54
C ARG A 116 -2.20 15.31 -8.48
N THR A 117 -3.06 14.43 -7.96
CA THR A 117 -4.08 13.70 -8.72
C THR A 117 -5.45 13.91 -8.06
N PRO A 118 -6.12 15.07 -8.29
CA PRO A 118 -7.37 15.41 -7.63
C PRO A 118 -8.58 14.60 -8.13
N ASP A 119 -8.49 14.00 -9.31
CA ASP A 119 -9.59 13.26 -9.94
C ASP A 119 -9.15 11.85 -10.34
N PRO A 120 -9.77 10.80 -9.80
CA PRO A 120 -10.78 10.82 -8.73
C PRO A 120 -10.18 11.23 -7.39
N PRO A 121 -10.97 11.82 -6.45
CA PRO A 121 -10.43 12.34 -5.19
C PRO A 121 -9.80 11.22 -4.37
N ALA A 122 -8.54 11.43 -4.00
CA ALA A 122 -7.77 10.54 -3.15
C ALA A 122 -7.84 10.98 -1.68
N GLU A 123 -7.76 10.01 -0.76
CA GLU A 123 -7.66 10.25 0.67
C GLU A 123 -6.27 9.86 1.17
N THR A 124 -5.70 10.69 2.03
CA THR A 124 -4.39 10.44 2.64
C THR A 124 -4.53 10.10 4.12
N VAL A 125 -3.95 8.98 4.55
CA VAL A 125 -3.81 8.59 5.95
C VAL A 125 -2.33 8.58 6.31
N ARG A 126 -1.96 9.22 7.45
CA ARG A 126 -0.57 9.32 7.92
C ARG A 126 -0.35 8.41 9.13
N PHE A 127 0.84 7.87 9.23
CA PHE A 127 1.26 7.00 10.31
C PHE A 127 2.68 7.36 10.78
N GLU A 128 2.89 7.21 12.09
CA GLU A 128 4.22 7.12 12.68
C GLU A 128 4.53 5.63 12.90
N ILE A 129 5.62 5.14 12.34
CA ILE A 129 6.06 3.74 12.49
C ILE A 129 7.44 3.71 13.14
N THR A 130 7.77 2.62 13.83
CA THR A 130 9.10 2.48 14.42
C THR A 130 10.17 2.42 13.33
N GLU A 131 11.43 2.75 13.66
CA GLU A 131 12.57 2.61 12.73
C GLU A 131 12.68 1.17 12.17
N VAL A 132 12.42 0.18 13.01
CA VAL A 132 12.41 -1.24 12.57
C VAL A 132 11.25 -1.49 11.59
N GLY A 133 10.05 -1.00 11.89
CA GLY A 133 8.89 -1.09 11.01
C GLY A 133 9.14 -0.39 9.67
N HIS A 134 9.76 0.80 9.69
CA HIS A 134 10.15 1.54 8.50
C HIS A 134 11.17 0.75 7.64
N SER A 135 12.20 0.18 8.27
CA SER A 135 13.20 -0.64 7.58
C SER A 135 12.58 -1.88 6.93
N ARG A 136 11.68 -2.58 7.63
CA ARG A 136 10.94 -3.73 7.10
C ARG A 136 10.06 -3.36 5.91
N LEU A 137 9.29 -2.26 6.02
CA LEU A 137 8.47 -1.73 4.94
C LEU A 137 9.32 -1.45 3.68
N ARG A 138 10.42 -0.71 3.84
CA ARG A 138 11.36 -0.40 2.75
C ARG A 138 11.98 -1.66 2.15
N GLY A 139 12.39 -2.61 3.00
CA GLY A 139 12.93 -3.90 2.58
C GLY A 139 11.92 -4.70 1.76
N HIS A 140 10.66 -4.76 2.23
CA HIS A 140 9.59 -5.42 1.51
C HIS A 140 9.35 -4.78 0.14
N LEU A 141 9.15 -3.45 0.08
CA LEU A 141 8.93 -2.75 -1.19
C LEU A 141 10.06 -3.02 -2.20
N ARG A 142 11.32 -2.93 -1.78
CA ARG A 142 12.46 -3.26 -2.65
C ARG A 142 12.44 -4.72 -3.11
N SER A 143 12.03 -5.65 -2.26
CA SER A 143 11.95 -7.07 -2.60
C SER A 143 10.88 -7.39 -3.65
N THR A 144 9.92 -6.48 -3.89
CA THR A 144 8.90 -6.64 -4.94
C THR A 144 9.42 -6.33 -6.34
N LEU A 145 10.57 -5.68 -6.47
CA LEU A 145 11.21 -5.38 -7.75
C LEU A 145 11.85 -6.64 -8.34
N ALA A 146 11.57 -6.94 -9.61
CA ALA A 146 12.18 -8.06 -10.31
C ALA A 146 13.64 -7.75 -10.73
N ALA A 147 13.96 -6.48 -10.95
CA ALA A 147 15.29 -5.99 -11.30
C ALA A 147 15.59 -4.66 -10.60
N ALA A 148 16.89 -4.35 -10.43
CA ALA A 148 17.34 -3.10 -9.84
C ALA A 148 17.17 -1.90 -10.78
N GLU A 149 17.26 -2.16 -12.10
CA GLU A 149 17.15 -1.12 -13.12
C GLU A 149 15.69 -0.87 -13.50
N PRO A 150 15.27 0.39 -13.68
CA PRO A 150 13.94 0.70 -14.16
C PRO A 150 13.78 0.28 -15.62
N MET A 151 12.61 -0.24 -15.96
CA MET A 151 12.26 -0.60 -17.34
C MET A 151 11.79 0.61 -18.16
N ALA A 152 11.32 1.66 -17.49
CA ALA A 152 10.90 2.94 -18.08
C ALA A 152 11.12 4.08 -17.09
N VAL A 153 11.36 5.29 -17.62
CA VAL A 153 11.47 6.54 -16.85
C VAL A 153 10.61 7.59 -17.53
N GLU A 154 9.65 8.15 -16.81
CA GLU A 154 8.76 9.21 -17.30
C GLU A 154 8.74 10.37 -16.30
N GLY A 155 9.42 11.44 -16.63
CA GLY A 155 9.58 12.58 -15.73
C GLY A 155 10.28 12.19 -14.43
N ALA A 156 9.60 12.35 -13.30
CA ALA A 156 10.12 11.98 -11.99
C ALA A 156 9.79 10.53 -11.58
N SER A 157 8.98 9.83 -12.37
CA SER A 157 8.57 8.44 -12.13
C SER A 157 9.56 7.45 -12.76
N ARG A 158 9.93 6.44 -11.99
CA ARG A 158 10.69 5.27 -12.43
C ARG A 158 9.83 4.04 -12.30
N PHE A 159 9.68 3.29 -13.37
CA PHE A 159 8.87 2.08 -13.44
C PHE A 159 9.76 0.86 -13.48
N TYR A 160 9.55 -0.06 -12.54
CA TYR A 160 10.29 -1.30 -12.41
C TYR A 160 9.37 -2.49 -12.70
N ALA A 161 9.89 -3.53 -13.33
CA ALA A 161 9.16 -4.79 -13.42
C ALA A 161 8.91 -5.34 -12.01
N ALA A 162 7.67 -5.71 -11.72
CA ALA A 162 7.33 -6.36 -10.46
C ALA A 162 7.63 -7.86 -10.52
N ARG A 163 7.93 -8.49 -9.37
CA ARG A 163 8.06 -9.95 -9.27
C ARG A 163 6.72 -10.67 -9.37
N ALA A 164 5.66 -10.03 -8.90
CA ALA A 164 4.33 -10.59 -8.92
C ALA A 164 3.53 -10.05 -10.10
N ASP A 165 2.64 -10.89 -10.64
CA ASP A 165 1.64 -10.48 -11.61
C ASP A 165 0.49 -9.74 -10.94
N TYR A 166 -0.12 -8.81 -11.69
CA TYR A 166 -1.32 -8.09 -11.30
C TYR A 166 -2.56 -8.95 -11.60
N HIS A 167 -3.44 -9.08 -10.64
CA HIS A 167 -4.74 -9.77 -10.78
C HIS A 167 -5.68 -9.41 -9.62
N LEU A 168 -6.93 -9.88 -9.65
CA LEU A 168 -7.97 -9.58 -8.66
C LEU A 168 -7.53 -9.78 -7.19
N PHE A 169 -6.66 -10.75 -6.91
CA PHE A 169 -6.15 -11.05 -5.58
C PHE A 169 -4.77 -10.45 -5.31
N HIS A 170 -4.26 -9.63 -6.22
CA HIS A 170 -3.01 -8.89 -6.06
C HIS A 170 -3.08 -7.56 -6.83
N THR A 171 -3.85 -6.63 -6.28
CA THR A 171 -4.08 -5.28 -6.80
C THR A 171 -3.19 -4.26 -6.08
N CYS A 172 -3.21 -3.00 -6.53
CA CYS A 172 -2.50 -1.90 -5.85
C CYS A 172 -2.91 -1.71 -4.38
N HIS A 173 -4.19 -1.87 -4.06
CA HIS A 173 -4.67 -1.77 -2.69
C HIS A 173 -4.16 -2.92 -1.80
N GLN A 174 -4.15 -4.15 -2.33
CA GLN A 174 -3.62 -5.31 -1.60
C GLN A 174 -2.10 -5.25 -1.46
N TYR A 175 -1.40 -4.77 -2.48
CA TYR A 175 0.04 -4.49 -2.42
C TYR A 175 0.39 -3.50 -1.31
N ALA A 176 -0.33 -2.37 -1.24
CA ALA A 176 -0.13 -1.38 -0.18
C ALA A 176 -0.43 -1.97 1.21
N ALA A 177 -1.53 -2.72 1.35
CA ALA A 177 -1.88 -3.37 2.62
C ALA A 177 -0.84 -4.39 3.05
N LEU A 178 -0.29 -5.19 2.12
CA LEU A 178 0.77 -6.17 2.39
C LEU A 178 2.05 -5.48 2.88
N ALA A 179 2.47 -4.44 2.17
CA ALA A 179 3.65 -3.67 2.55
C ALA A 179 3.51 -3.04 3.95
N LEU A 180 2.37 -2.45 4.25
CA LEU A 180 2.09 -1.85 5.56
C LEU A 180 1.99 -2.90 6.69
N ARG A 181 1.52 -4.11 6.40
CA ARG A 181 1.54 -5.24 7.34
C ARG A 181 2.97 -5.62 7.72
N GLU A 182 3.91 -5.56 6.81
CA GLU A 182 5.33 -5.78 7.10
C GLU A 182 5.90 -4.73 8.06
N ALA A 183 5.38 -3.50 8.05
CA ALA A 183 5.69 -2.47 9.04
C ALA A 183 5.05 -2.72 10.42
N GLY A 184 4.21 -3.74 10.54
CA GLY A 184 3.51 -4.12 11.78
C GLY A 184 2.08 -3.61 11.92
N LEU A 185 1.56 -2.87 10.93
CA LEU A 185 0.19 -2.37 10.98
C LEU A 185 -0.84 -3.52 10.89
N PRO A 186 -2.00 -3.41 11.57
CA PRO A 186 -3.01 -4.45 11.61
C PRO A 186 -3.88 -4.46 10.36
N LEU A 187 -3.28 -4.77 9.21
CA LEU A 187 -3.98 -4.89 7.94
C LEU A 187 -4.08 -6.35 7.47
N SER A 188 -5.21 -6.65 6.82
CA SER A 188 -5.48 -7.92 6.12
C SER A 188 -5.45 -7.64 4.61
N PRO A 189 -4.35 -7.92 3.90
CA PRO A 189 -4.24 -7.66 2.46
C PRO A 189 -5.34 -8.35 1.67
N GLU A 190 -5.74 -9.55 2.07
CA GLU A 190 -6.78 -10.35 1.43
C GLU A 190 -8.14 -9.63 1.40
N LEU A 191 -8.37 -8.72 2.36
CA LEU A 191 -9.58 -7.92 2.48
C LEU A 191 -9.42 -6.51 1.89
N ALA A 192 -8.23 -6.13 1.44
CA ALA A 192 -7.93 -4.81 0.90
C ALA A 192 -8.16 -4.74 -0.63
N PHE A 193 -9.23 -5.35 -1.14
CA PHE A 193 -9.49 -5.46 -2.57
C PHE A 193 -10.13 -4.22 -3.20
N SER A 194 -10.51 -3.22 -2.42
CA SER A 194 -11.12 -1.97 -2.88
C SER A 194 -10.67 -0.77 -2.06
N ARG A 195 -10.84 0.45 -2.62
CA ARG A 195 -10.63 1.70 -1.89
C ARG A 195 -11.30 1.70 -0.51
N GLY A 196 -12.59 1.37 -0.46
CA GLY A 196 -13.38 1.40 0.78
C GLY A 196 -12.85 0.43 1.83
N SER A 197 -12.49 -0.80 1.43
CA SER A 197 -11.98 -1.81 2.35
C SER A 197 -10.57 -1.47 2.86
N LEU A 198 -9.68 -0.94 2.01
CA LEU A 198 -8.36 -0.47 2.44
C LEU A 198 -8.48 0.72 3.39
N LEU A 199 -9.25 1.76 3.02
CA LEU A 199 -9.43 2.94 3.87
C LEU A 199 -10.05 2.60 5.23
N ALA A 200 -11.02 1.68 5.29
CA ALA A 200 -11.59 1.23 6.56
C ALA A 200 -10.52 0.64 7.50
N GLN A 201 -9.60 -0.16 6.94
CA GLN A 201 -8.49 -0.75 7.69
C GLN A 201 -7.48 0.33 8.11
N LEU A 202 -7.08 1.24 7.22
CA LEU A 202 -6.16 2.34 7.51
C LEU A 202 -6.71 3.26 8.61
N ARG A 203 -7.97 3.66 8.51
CA ARG A 203 -8.64 4.49 9.53
C ARG A 203 -8.72 3.78 10.88
N ARG A 204 -8.96 2.45 10.89
CA ARG A 204 -8.92 1.65 12.12
C ARG A 204 -7.52 1.68 12.73
N ALA A 205 -6.48 1.44 11.95
CA ALA A 205 -5.09 1.52 12.41
C ALA A 205 -4.77 2.93 12.95
N SER A 206 -5.12 4.00 12.22
CA SER A 206 -4.90 5.38 12.66
C SER A 206 -5.54 5.67 14.02
N ARG A 207 -6.76 5.18 14.27
CA ARG A 207 -7.40 5.33 15.60
C ARG A 207 -6.64 4.61 16.70
N MET A 208 -6.04 3.46 16.42
CA MET A 208 -5.23 2.71 17.41
C MET A 208 -3.95 3.46 17.77
N GLN A 209 -3.36 4.19 16.83
CA GLN A 209 -2.19 5.04 17.09
C GLN A 209 -2.54 6.26 17.94
N ALA A 210 -3.74 6.83 17.78
CA ALA A 210 -4.18 8.02 18.51
C ALA A 210 -4.52 7.74 19.99
N ILE A 211 -4.68 6.49 20.41
CA ILE A 211 -4.97 6.11 21.80
C ILE A 211 -3.66 6.03 22.57
N PRO A 212 -3.40 6.92 23.57
CA PRO A 212 -2.21 6.83 24.40
C PRO A 212 -2.19 5.47 25.12
N SER A 213 -1.02 4.80 25.14
CA SER A 213 -0.81 3.47 25.76
C SER A 213 -0.92 3.48 27.29
N GLY A 214 -1.70 4.39 27.89
CA GLY A 214 -1.77 4.61 29.34
C GLY A 214 -3.17 4.52 29.97
N SER A 215 -4.20 4.08 29.21
CA SER A 215 -5.58 4.03 29.74
C SER A 215 -6.11 2.60 29.91
N ARG A 216 -5.30 1.68 30.47
CA ARG A 216 -5.80 0.42 31.00
C ARG A 216 -5.33 0.19 32.43
#